data_b588dd8f751e1cb3db9ab55a079cead1
#
_entry.id   b588dd8f751e1cb3db9ab55a079cead1
#
_cell.length_a   1.000
_cell.length_b   1.000
_cell.length_c   1.000
_cell.angle_alpha   90.00
_cell.angle_beta   90.00
_cell.angle_gamma   90.00
#
_symmetry.space_group_name_H-M   'P 1'
#
loop_
_entity.id
_entity.type
_entity.pdbx_description
1 polymer ?
#
loop_
_entity_poly.entity_id
_entity_poly.type
_entity_poly.pdbx_seq_one_letter_code
_entity_poly.pdbx_strand_id
1 'polypeptide(L)'
;NAELQRLLGEGVGGVILLGGSAAELRLRTSQLLGWAGVPLMLCADVEEGVGQRFEGASWLVPPLALGRLHGQQSERAVALAERYGRCSGRQA
;
A
#
# COMPACT_ATOMS: atom_id res chain seq x y z
N ASN A 1 19.66 -3.02 -7.91
CA ASN A 1 19.41 -2.98 -9.34
C ASN A 1 19.99 -1.69 -9.93
N ALA A 2 21.03 -1.85 -10.77
CA ALA A 2 21.78 -0.73 -11.36
C ALA A 2 20.90 0.17 -12.26
N GLU A 3 19.98 -0.42 -13.02
CA GLU A 3 19.06 0.33 -13.88
C GLU A 3 18.11 1.21 -13.07
N LEU A 4 17.54 0.69 -12.01
CA LEU A 4 16.67 1.45 -11.12
C LEU A 4 17.42 2.59 -10.43
N GLN A 5 18.63 2.32 -9.96
CA GLN A 5 19.50 3.34 -9.36
C GLN A 5 19.81 4.47 -10.35
N ARG A 6 20.12 4.13 -11.59
CA ARG A 6 20.37 5.08 -12.68
C ARG A 6 19.15 5.97 -12.94
N LEU A 7 17.97 5.36 -13.11
CA LEU A 7 16.72 6.09 -13.37
C LEU A 7 16.35 7.03 -12.24
N LEU A 8 16.49 6.62 -10.99
CA LEU A 8 16.23 7.45 -9.83
C LEU A 8 17.22 8.62 -9.74
N GLY A 9 18.49 8.39 -10.05
CA GLY A 9 19.50 9.45 -10.12
C GLY A 9 19.22 10.47 -11.24
N GLU A 10 18.58 10.05 -12.33
CA GLU A 10 18.18 10.91 -13.45
C GLU A 10 16.89 11.70 -13.18
N GLY A 11 16.20 11.50 -12.07
CA GLY A 11 15.06 12.31 -11.64
C GLY A 11 13.69 11.65 -11.73
N VAL A 12 13.62 10.30 -11.75
CA VAL A 12 12.34 9.60 -11.58
C VAL A 12 11.78 9.94 -10.20
N GLY A 13 10.56 10.47 -10.17
CA GLY A 13 9.94 11.03 -8.96
C GLY A 13 9.02 10.10 -8.19
N GLY A 14 8.79 8.86 -8.66
CA GLY A 14 7.90 7.93 -7.98
C GLY A 14 8.21 6.47 -8.25
N VAL A 15 7.91 5.61 -7.28
CA VAL A 15 8.08 4.16 -7.37
C VAL A 15 6.83 3.47 -6.82
N ILE A 16 6.32 2.48 -7.54
CA ILE A 16 5.22 1.62 -7.09
C ILE A 16 5.82 0.34 -6.49
N LEU A 17 5.46 0.05 -5.25
CA LEU A 17 5.85 -1.17 -4.54
C LEU A 17 4.78 -2.24 -4.74
N LEU A 18 5.20 -3.43 -5.17
CA LEU A 18 4.27 -4.51 -5.54
C LEU A 18 4.13 -5.60 -4.48
N GLY A 19 4.97 -5.61 -3.46
CA GLY A 19 4.94 -6.61 -2.40
C GLY A 19 6.21 -6.65 -1.57
N GLY A 20 6.27 -7.58 -0.66
CA GLY A 20 7.40 -7.86 0.22
C GLY A 20 7.04 -7.85 1.70
N SER A 21 7.95 -8.36 2.52
CA SER A 21 7.85 -8.30 3.98
C SER A 21 8.23 -6.91 4.51
N ALA A 22 7.86 -6.61 5.76
CA ALA A 22 8.20 -5.34 6.41
C ALA A 22 9.73 -5.09 6.43
N ALA A 23 10.53 -6.14 6.65
CA ALA A 23 11.98 -6.02 6.67
C ALA A 23 12.55 -5.67 5.29
N GLU A 24 12.07 -6.36 4.25
CA GLU A 24 12.45 -6.07 2.85
C GLU A 24 12.05 -4.68 2.43
N LEU A 25 10.83 -4.23 2.79
CA LEU A 25 10.34 -2.90 2.46
C LEU A 25 11.16 -1.80 3.11
N ARG A 26 11.52 -1.96 4.39
CA ARG A 26 12.39 -1.00 5.07
C ARG A 26 13.73 -0.83 4.37
N LEU A 27 14.33 -1.96 4.00
CA LEU A 27 15.61 -1.94 3.28
C LEU A 27 15.46 -1.30 1.90
N ARG A 28 14.47 -1.73 1.12
CA ARG A 28 14.23 -1.20 -0.23
C ARG A 28 13.88 0.28 -0.23
N THR A 29 12.97 0.72 0.63
CA THR A 29 12.58 2.13 0.68
C THR A 29 13.75 3.01 1.08
N SER A 30 14.57 2.58 2.03
CA SER A 30 15.81 3.28 2.40
C SER A 30 16.77 3.40 1.22
N GLN A 31 16.98 2.32 0.47
CA GLN A 31 17.84 2.33 -0.73
C GLN A 31 17.29 3.26 -1.82
N LEU A 32 15.99 3.16 -2.12
CA LEU A 32 15.33 3.99 -3.15
C LEU A 32 15.45 5.48 -2.81
N LEU A 33 15.19 5.84 -1.57
CA LEU A 33 15.31 7.22 -1.11
C LEU A 33 16.76 7.71 -1.18
N GLY A 34 17.74 6.84 -0.90
CA GLY A 34 19.16 7.16 -1.01
C GLY A 34 19.65 7.34 -2.45
N TRP A 35 19.01 6.68 -3.42
CA TRP A 35 19.35 6.79 -4.84
C TRP A 35 18.62 7.92 -5.56
N ALA A 36 17.54 8.44 -4.98
CA ALA A 36 16.70 9.45 -5.62
C ALA A 36 17.44 10.78 -5.79
N GLY A 37 17.40 11.33 -6.99
CA GLY A 37 17.93 12.65 -7.31
C GLY A 37 16.94 13.78 -7.02
N VAL A 38 15.68 13.45 -6.73
CA VAL A 38 14.59 14.38 -6.39
C VAL A 38 13.75 13.77 -5.24
N PRO A 39 12.88 14.54 -4.57
CA PRO A 39 11.96 13.97 -3.59
C PRO A 39 11.13 12.84 -4.22
N LEU A 40 11.16 11.65 -3.60
CA LEU A 40 10.58 10.43 -4.15
C LEU A 40 9.23 10.11 -3.51
N MET A 41 8.21 9.90 -4.35
CA MET A 41 6.92 9.37 -3.93
C MET A 41 6.97 7.84 -3.95
N LEU A 42 6.63 7.20 -2.84
CA LEU A 42 6.46 5.75 -2.75
C LEU A 42 4.97 5.45 -2.65
N CYS A 43 4.47 4.55 -3.48
CA CYS A 43 3.07 4.16 -3.51
C CYS A 43 2.88 2.66 -3.72
N ALA A 44 1.69 2.19 -3.45
CA ALA A 44 1.29 0.81 -3.68
C ALA A 44 -0.21 0.75 -3.96
N ASP A 45 -0.62 -0.20 -4.80
CA ASP A 45 -2.03 -0.49 -5.03
C ASP A 45 -2.51 -1.43 -3.92
N VAL A 46 -3.45 -0.95 -3.11
CA VAL A 46 -4.03 -1.71 -1.99
C VAL A 46 -5.54 -1.62 -2.07
N GLU A 47 -6.21 -2.72 -2.42
CA GLU A 47 -7.66 -2.77 -2.60
C GLU A 47 -8.36 -3.56 -1.49
N GLU A 48 -7.73 -4.62 -0.97
CA GLU A 48 -8.30 -5.54 0.03
C GLU A 48 -7.47 -5.56 1.32
N GLY A 49 -7.02 -4.38 1.76
CA GLY A 49 -6.11 -4.23 2.90
C GLY A 49 -4.65 -4.31 2.50
N VAL A 50 -3.78 -3.80 3.36
CA VAL A 50 -2.33 -3.76 3.11
C VAL A 50 -1.75 -5.17 2.94
N GLY A 51 -2.33 -6.18 3.62
CA GLY A 51 -1.93 -7.59 3.50
C GLY A 51 -2.19 -8.23 2.14
N GLN A 52 -2.99 -7.61 1.28
CA GLN A 52 -3.13 -8.06 -0.11
C GLN A 52 -1.80 -8.00 -0.86
N ARG A 53 -0.96 -7.02 -0.56
CA ARG A 53 0.33 -6.78 -1.23
C ARG A 53 1.54 -7.10 -0.36
N PHE A 54 1.43 -6.87 0.94
CA PHE A 54 2.57 -6.89 1.85
C PHE A 54 2.39 -7.92 2.96
N GLU A 55 3.39 -8.77 3.12
CA GLU A 55 3.37 -9.85 4.11
C GLU A 55 3.30 -9.31 5.55
N GLY A 56 2.50 -9.96 6.37
CA GLY A 56 2.34 -9.62 7.78
C GLY A 56 1.30 -8.54 8.08
N ALA A 57 0.79 -7.85 7.06
CA ALA A 57 -0.31 -6.91 7.21
C ALA A 57 -1.67 -7.60 7.06
N SER A 58 -2.75 -6.91 7.41
CA SER A 58 -4.09 -7.48 7.37
C SER A 58 -4.64 -7.54 5.95
N TRP A 59 -5.22 -8.68 5.62
CA TRP A 59 -6.09 -8.84 4.46
C TRP A 59 -7.51 -8.51 4.88
N LEU A 60 -8.20 -7.64 4.17
CA LEU A 60 -9.52 -7.14 4.53
C LEU A 60 -10.58 -7.54 3.49
N VAL A 61 -11.85 -7.28 3.84
CA VAL A 61 -13.01 -7.62 3.01
C VAL A 61 -12.93 -6.95 1.64
N PRO A 62 -13.23 -7.66 0.53
CA PRO A 62 -13.31 -7.03 -0.78
C PRO A 62 -14.35 -5.89 -0.82
N PRO A 63 -14.08 -4.80 -1.55
CA PRO A 63 -15.01 -3.66 -1.66
C PRO A 63 -16.40 -4.05 -2.16
N LEU A 64 -16.48 -5.02 -3.07
CA LEU A 64 -17.77 -5.54 -3.57
C LEU A 64 -18.60 -6.17 -2.45
N ALA A 65 -17.97 -6.91 -1.53
CA ALA A 65 -18.65 -7.51 -0.39
C ALA A 65 -19.22 -6.45 0.55
N LEU A 66 -18.47 -5.34 0.80
CA LEU A 66 -18.98 -4.20 1.56
C LEU A 66 -20.16 -3.54 0.86
N GLY A 67 -20.11 -3.37 -0.47
CA GLY A 67 -21.21 -2.81 -1.25
C GLY A 67 -22.47 -3.67 -1.17
N ARG A 68 -22.35 -4.99 -1.25
CA ARG A 68 -23.47 -5.93 -1.08
C ARG A 68 -24.04 -5.89 0.34
N LEU A 69 -23.20 -5.82 1.35
CA LEU A 69 -23.65 -5.67 2.73
C LEU A 69 -24.39 -4.34 2.94
N HIS A 70 -23.93 -3.26 2.33
CA HIS A 70 -24.60 -1.97 2.39
C HIS A 70 -26.03 -2.02 1.85
N GLY A 71 -26.27 -2.76 0.79
CA GLY A 71 -27.61 -2.98 0.26
C GLY A 71 -28.57 -3.71 1.20
N GLN A 72 -28.03 -4.47 2.16
CA GLN A 72 -28.83 -5.26 3.12
C GLN A 72 -28.84 -4.66 4.52
N GLN A 73 -27.70 -4.16 4.99
CA GLN A 73 -27.46 -3.63 6.33
C GLN A 73 -26.54 -2.41 6.27
N SER A 74 -27.07 -1.26 5.87
CA SER A 74 -26.26 -0.09 5.54
C SER A 74 -25.45 0.43 6.73
N GLU A 75 -26.01 0.49 7.94
CA GLU A 75 -25.30 0.97 9.13
C GLU A 75 -24.11 0.08 9.50
N ARG A 76 -24.30 -1.24 9.39
CA ARG A 76 -23.23 -2.21 9.63
C ARG A 76 -22.12 -2.09 8.59
N ALA A 77 -22.48 -1.90 7.34
CA ALA A 77 -21.52 -1.72 6.27
C ALA A 77 -20.70 -0.44 6.45
N VAL A 78 -21.31 0.66 6.83
CA VAL A 78 -20.63 1.93 7.12
C VAL A 78 -19.64 1.75 8.28
N ALA A 79 -20.05 1.13 9.38
CA ALA A 79 -19.18 0.87 10.53
C ALA A 79 -17.97 -0.02 10.15
N LEU A 80 -18.17 -1.04 9.31
CA LEU A 80 -17.09 -1.88 8.78
C LEU A 80 -16.16 -1.09 7.86
N ALA A 81 -16.69 -0.24 6.99
CA ALA A 81 -15.90 0.60 6.10
C ALA A 81 -14.98 1.57 6.89
N GLU A 82 -15.48 2.16 7.95
CA GLU A 82 -14.67 3.00 8.85
C GLU A 82 -13.53 2.22 9.52
N ARG A 83 -13.82 1.02 10.00
CA ARG A 83 -12.80 0.13 10.60
C ARG A 83 -11.77 -0.29 9.56
N TYR A 84 -12.21 -0.60 8.36
CA TYR A 84 -11.39 -0.91 7.21
C TYR A 84 -10.40 0.23 6.91
N GLY A 85 -10.92 1.46 6.77
CA GLY A 85 -10.09 2.63 6.49
C GLY A 85 -9.05 2.89 7.60
N ARG A 86 -9.46 2.78 8.86
CA ARG A 86 -8.53 2.93 9.99
C ARG A 86 -7.44 1.86 10.00
N CYS A 87 -7.80 0.60 9.75
CA CYS A 87 -6.83 -0.49 9.71
C CYS A 87 -5.82 -0.30 8.58
N SER A 88 -6.30 -0.04 7.37
CA SER A 88 -5.44 0.19 6.20
C SER A 88 -4.52 1.40 6.40
N GLY A 89 -5.04 2.49 6.91
CA GLY A 89 -4.25 3.71 7.15
C GLY A 89 -3.16 3.54 8.21
N ARG A 90 -3.39 2.70 9.22
CA ARG A 90 -2.37 2.41 10.25
C ARG A 90 -1.26 1.49 9.72
N GLN A 91 -1.59 0.59 8.81
CA GLN A 91 -0.62 -0.37 8.26
C GLN A 91 0.14 0.17 7.06
N ALA A 92 -0.44 1.11 6.35
CA ALA A 92 0.24 1.77 5.24
C ALA A 92 1.35 2.71 5.70
#